data_8b015c6bd00d72937d6ab13dafb50047
#
_entry.id   8b015c6bd00d72937d6ab13dafb50047
#
_cell.length_a   1.000
_cell.length_b   1.000
_cell.length_c   1.000
_cell.angle_alpha   90.00
_cell.angle_beta   90.00
_cell.angle_gamma   90.00
#
_symmetry.space_group_name_H-M   'P 1'
#
loop_
_entity.id
_entity.type
_entity.pdbx_description
1 polymer ?
#
loop_
_entity_poly.entity_id
_entity_poly.type
_entity_poly.pdbx_seq_one_letter_code
_entity_poly.pdbx_strand_id
1 'polypeptide(L)' 'MMERYKNLGGNSNVVAYEIGAGEITVQFGDGSVYLYTNQSAGVASINEMHRLARAGQGLNSYIGRVVKKGYARKIR' A
#
# COMPACT_ATOMS: atom_id res chain seq x y z
N MET A 1 12.76 1.85 6.13
CA MET A 1 12.64 3.26 5.68
C MET A 1 11.54 3.39 4.64
N MET A 2 10.66 4.37 4.78
CA MET A 2 9.56 4.55 3.84
C MET A 2 10.04 5.27 2.58
N GLU A 3 9.57 4.81 1.43
CA GLU A 3 9.84 5.48 0.17
C GLU A 3 8.64 6.33 -0.22
N ARG A 4 8.92 7.45 -0.85
CA ARG A 4 7.86 8.34 -1.30
C ARG A 4 7.12 7.73 -2.47
N TYR A 5 5.79 7.69 -2.39
CA TYR A 5 4.94 7.24 -3.49
C TYR A 5 4.91 8.34 -4.56
N LYS A 6 5.22 8.00 -5.80
CA LYS A 6 5.36 9.00 -6.87
C LYS A 6 4.05 9.71 -7.18
N ASN A 7 2.91 9.02 -7.02
CA ASN A 7 1.59 9.61 -7.24
C ASN A 7 1.46 10.22 -8.64
N LEU A 8 1.77 9.41 -9.65
CA LEU A 8 1.76 9.89 -11.03
C LEU A 8 0.37 10.32 -11.49
N GLY A 9 -0.69 9.74 -10.90
CA GLY A 9 -2.06 10.16 -11.19
C GLY A 9 -2.45 11.48 -10.57
N GLY A 10 -1.69 11.97 -9.59
CA GLY A 10 -1.86 13.30 -9.02
C GLY A 10 -2.89 13.44 -7.91
N ASN A 11 -3.71 12.43 -7.67
CA ASN A 11 -4.77 12.54 -6.66
C ASN A 11 -4.91 11.30 -5.78
N SER A 12 -3.81 10.59 -5.59
CA SER A 12 -3.79 9.43 -4.71
C SER A 12 -3.70 9.89 -3.25
N ASN A 13 -4.34 9.12 -2.35
CA ASN A 13 -4.20 9.34 -0.91
C ASN A 13 -2.99 8.64 -0.31
N VAL A 14 -2.29 7.81 -1.09
CA VAL A 14 -1.05 7.17 -0.65
C VAL A 14 0.10 8.16 -0.80
N VAL A 15 0.90 8.33 0.26
CA VAL A 15 2.03 9.27 0.20
C VAL A 15 3.38 8.58 0.31
N ALA A 16 3.45 7.41 0.96
CA ALA A 16 4.71 6.69 1.14
C ALA A 16 4.44 5.21 1.34
N TYR A 17 5.48 4.40 1.13
CA TYR A 17 5.36 2.95 1.30
C TYR A 17 6.71 2.35 1.66
N GLU A 18 6.66 1.14 2.21
CA GLU A 18 7.87 0.35 2.46
C GLU A 18 7.57 -1.09 2.11
N ILE A 19 8.38 -1.68 1.22
CA ILE A 19 8.21 -3.05 0.75
C ILE A 19 9.07 -3.98 1.59
N GLY A 20 8.45 -5.04 2.13
CA GLY A 20 9.15 -6.10 2.82
C GLY A 20 8.79 -7.44 2.19
N ALA A 21 9.48 -8.50 2.60
CA ALA A 21 9.20 -9.85 2.10
C ALA A 21 7.79 -10.26 2.54
N GLY A 22 6.90 -10.45 1.56
CA GLY A 22 5.53 -10.86 1.83
C GLY A 22 4.69 -9.80 2.52
N GLU A 23 5.10 -8.54 2.48
CA GLU A 23 4.36 -7.48 3.15
C GLU A 23 4.61 -6.13 2.49
N ILE A 24 3.77 -5.16 2.83
CA ILE A 24 3.95 -3.77 2.43
C ILE A 24 3.36 -2.88 3.51
N THR A 25 4.08 -1.83 3.88
CA THR A 25 3.59 -0.79 4.79
C THR A 25 3.21 0.42 3.94
N VAL A 26 2.02 0.97 4.18
CA VAL A 26 1.50 2.09 3.38
C VAL A 26 1.12 3.24 4.30
N GLN A 27 1.62 4.43 3.99
CA GLN A 27 1.24 5.65 4.69
C GLN A 27 0.29 6.46 3.81
N PHE A 28 -0.82 6.89 4.40
CA PHE A 28 -1.84 7.69 3.73
C PHE A 28 -1.71 9.17 4.08
N GLY A 29 -2.40 10.01 3.32
CA GLY A 29 -2.26 11.46 3.42
C GLY A 29 -2.68 12.05 4.76
N ASP A 30 -3.49 11.36 5.53
CA ASP A 30 -3.88 11.81 6.87
C ASP A 30 -2.87 11.41 7.96
N GLY A 31 -1.74 10.80 7.55
CA GLY A 31 -0.70 10.33 8.46
C GLY A 31 -0.88 8.91 8.95
N SER A 32 -1.99 8.28 8.67
CA SER A 32 -2.21 6.89 9.10
C SER A 32 -1.28 5.93 8.34
N VAL A 33 -0.83 4.88 9.03
CA VAL A 33 0.10 3.90 8.48
C VAL A 33 -0.46 2.51 8.76
N TYR A 34 -0.53 1.68 7.71
CA TYR A 34 -1.09 0.34 7.78
C TYR A 34 -0.10 -0.68 7.26
N LEU A 35 -0.07 -1.86 7.89
CA LEU A 35 0.75 -2.99 7.44
C LEU A 35 -0.16 -4.02 6.77
N TYR A 36 0.18 -4.39 5.54
CA TYR A 36 -0.51 -5.46 4.79
C TYR A 36 0.46 -6.62 4.63
N THR A 37 -0.03 -7.85 4.80
CA THR A 37 0.81 -9.04 4.71
C THR A 37 0.15 -10.08 3.82
N ASN A 38 0.93 -11.10 3.42
CA ASN A 38 0.40 -12.22 2.66
C ASN A 38 -0.78 -12.87 3.37
N GLN A 39 -0.73 -12.96 4.70
CA GLN A 39 -1.81 -13.57 5.47
C GLN A 39 -3.06 -12.69 5.52
N SER A 40 -2.90 -11.37 5.56
CA SER A 40 -4.04 -10.46 5.71
C SER A 40 -4.69 -10.11 4.38
N ALA A 41 -3.91 -9.98 3.31
CA ALA A 41 -4.40 -9.51 2.02
C ALA A 41 -4.31 -10.57 0.92
N GLY A 42 -3.50 -11.60 1.12
CA GLY A 42 -3.26 -12.62 0.10
C GLY A 42 -2.01 -12.33 -0.71
N VAL A 43 -1.30 -13.39 -1.10
CA VAL A 43 -0.03 -13.28 -1.83
C VAL A 43 -0.21 -12.48 -3.13
N ALA A 44 -1.27 -12.77 -3.88
CA ALA A 44 -1.50 -12.08 -5.15
C ALA A 44 -1.71 -10.58 -4.94
N SER A 45 -2.46 -10.21 -3.90
CA SER A 45 -2.69 -8.79 -3.60
C SER A 45 -1.40 -8.10 -3.17
N ILE A 46 -0.59 -8.75 -2.35
CA ILE A 46 0.67 -8.15 -1.90
C ILE A 46 1.61 -7.95 -3.09
N ASN A 47 1.71 -8.93 -3.98
CA ASN A 47 2.55 -8.78 -5.17
C ASN A 47 2.08 -7.64 -6.06
N GLU A 48 0.77 -7.51 -6.23
CA GLU A 48 0.23 -6.41 -7.03
C GLU A 48 0.47 -5.06 -6.35
N MET A 49 0.32 -5.00 -5.03
CA MET A 49 0.59 -3.77 -4.29
C MET A 49 2.06 -3.35 -4.42
N HIS A 50 2.99 -4.32 -4.39
CA HIS A 50 4.41 -4.03 -4.63
C HIS A 50 4.61 -3.40 -6.01
N ARG A 51 3.98 -4.00 -7.02
CA ARG A 51 4.11 -3.52 -8.40
C ARG A 51 3.56 -2.10 -8.54
N LEU A 52 2.38 -1.85 -7.99
CA LEU A 52 1.73 -0.54 -8.10
C LEU A 52 2.48 0.53 -7.30
N ALA A 53 3.02 0.16 -6.14
CA ALA A 53 3.80 1.10 -5.33
C ALA A 53 5.05 1.55 -6.11
N ARG A 54 5.76 0.61 -6.71
CA ARG A 54 6.94 0.94 -7.50
C ARG A 54 6.60 1.74 -8.76
N ALA A 55 5.45 1.44 -9.37
CA ALA A 55 4.99 2.17 -10.55
C ALA A 55 4.56 3.60 -10.23
N GLY A 56 4.17 3.86 -8.97
CA GLY A 56 3.76 5.19 -8.55
C GLY A 56 2.38 5.58 -9.00
N GLN A 57 1.51 4.61 -9.33
CA GLN A 57 0.12 4.89 -9.69
C GLN A 57 -0.74 3.66 -9.48
N GLY A 58 -2.01 3.89 -9.17
CA GLY A 58 -3.01 2.83 -9.06
C GLY A 58 -3.08 2.15 -7.71
N LEU A 59 -2.16 2.41 -6.78
CA LEU A 59 -2.13 1.72 -5.50
C LEU A 59 -3.34 2.05 -4.63
N ASN A 60 -3.69 3.33 -4.53
CA ASN A 60 -4.83 3.74 -3.71
C ASN A 60 -6.14 3.12 -4.21
N SER A 61 -6.35 3.16 -5.53
CA SER A 61 -7.55 2.55 -6.14
C SER A 61 -7.60 1.06 -5.88
N TYR A 62 -6.47 0.37 -6.02
CA TYR A 62 -6.40 -1.06 -5.81
C TYR A 62 -6.76 -1.42 -4.37
N ILE A 63 -6.19 -0.67 -3.41
CA ILE A 63 -6.51 -0.90 -2.00
C ILE A 63 -8.01 -0.70 -1.76
N GLY A 64 -8.58 0.37 -2.28
CA GLY A 64 -9.99 0.68 -2.06
C GLY A 64 -10.95 -0.32 -2.69
N ARG A 65 -10.58 -0.91 -3.84
CA ARG A 65 -11.47 -1.82 -4.57
C ARG A 65 -11.26 -3.28 -4.24
N VAL A 66 -10.02 -3.68 -3.99
CA VAL A 66 -9.67 -5.10 -3.87
C VAL A 66 -9.28 -5.46 -2.44
N VAL A 67 -8.29 -4.75 -1.90
CA VAL A 67 -7.71 -5.09 -0.59
C VAL A 67 -8.60 -4.64 0.55
N LYS A 68 -9.14 -3.44 0.44
CA LYS A 68 -10.06 -2.86 1.43
C LYS A 68 -9.44 -2.90 2.83
N LYS A 69 -10.06 -3.58 3.78
CA LYS A 69 -9.59 -3.69 5.15
C LYS A 69 -8.65 -4.87 5.38
N GLY A 70 -8.02 -5.36 4.32
CA GLY A 70 -7.12 -6.52 4.37
C GLY A 70 -5.74 -6.23 4.96
N TYR A 71 -5.62 -5.26 5.85
CA TYR A 71 -4.37 -5.00 6.56
C TYR A 71 -4.25 -5.90 7.79
N ALA A 72 -3.00 -6.22 8.16
CA ALA A 72 -2.73 -7.01 9.35
C ALA A 72 -2.94 -6.17 10.60
N ARG A 73 -2.52 -4.89 10.55
CA ARG A 73 -2.72 -3.97 11.66
C ARG A 73 -2.51 -2.53 11.20
N LYS A 74 -3.06 -1.61 11.96
CA LYS A 74 -2.80 -0.18 11.81
C LYS A 74 -1.63 0.17 12.71
N ILE A 75 -0.55 0.72 12.14
CA ILE A 75 0.64 1.05 12.90
C ILE A 75 0.50 2.41 13.56
N ARG A 76 -0.12 3.37 12.85
CA ARG A 76 -0.24 4.72 13.39
C ARG A 76 -1.50 5.45 12.89
#